data_4d87a357277d28a376159a11088c6cd4
#
_entry.id   4d87a357277d28a376159a11088c6cd4
#
_cell.length_a   1.000
_cell.length_b   1.000
_cell.length_c   1.000
_cell.angle_alpha   90.00
_cell.angle_beta   90.00
_cell.angle_gamma   90.00
#
_symmetry.space_group_name_H-M   'P 1'
#
loop_
_entity.id
_entity.type
_entity.pdbx_description
1 polymer ?
#
loop_
_entity_poly.entity_id
_entity_poly.type
_entity_poly.pdbx_seq_one_letter_code
_entity_poly.pdbx_strand_id
1 'polypeptide(L)'
;SSFIGIYGYENTVIPDLERSILSGHNINFLGLRGQAKTRLARQMVDLLDEWVPIIKDSEINDDPLNPISKKGKKLIGKNGDNIEIDWIHKSDRFYEKLATPDVTVADLIGDIDPIKAATMKLSYSDEQVIHYGMIPRANRSIFVLNELPDLQARIQVSLFSILEEEEIQIRGFKLRMPLDIQFVFTANPEDYTNRGSIVTPLKDRIGSQIITHYPLSRKIGRMITEQESKIDEEIFDSVYVPDIAKDLVEQINLESRKSEYVDQKSGVSARMSITAYENLISTAQRRALINKEKTTTVRLTDFLGIIPSINGKIELVYEGEQEGADQISFLLIN
;
A
#
# COMPACT_ATOMS: atom_id res chain seq x y z
N SER A 1 -15.32 -13.69 4.12
CA SER A 1 -13.98 -13.07 4.17
C SER A 1 -14.10 -11.67 4.75
N SER A 2 -13.21 -11.33 5.66
CA SER A 2 -13.11 -9.98 6.23
C SER A 2 -12.58 -8.96 5.20
N PHE A 3 -12.05 -9.43 4.07
CA PHE A 3 -11.47 -8.64 3.00
C PHE A 3 -12.38 -8.64 1.77
N ILE A 4 -13.28 -7.66 1.70
CA ILE A 4 -14.30 -7.56 0.64
C ILE A 4 -13.66 -7.09 -0.67
N GLY A 5 -14.02 -7.75 -1.79
CA GLY A 5 -13.52 -7.39 -3.12
C GLY A 5 -12.03 -7.72 -3.36
N ILE A 6 -11.46 -8.58 -2.53
CA ILE A 6 -10.17 -9.22 -2.78
C ILE A 6 -10.45 -10.63 -3.31
N TYR A 7 -10.04 -10.89 -4.55
CA TYR A 7 -10.26 -12.16 -5.23
C TYR A 7 -8.96 -12.93 -5.45
N GLY A 8 -9.03 -14.25 -5.30
CA GLY A 8 -7.92 -15.17 -5.58
C GLY A 8 -6.93 -15.34 -4.43
N TYR A 9 -7.18 -14.70 -3.28
CA TYR A 9 -6.34 -14.77 -2.09
C TYR A 9 -6.98 -15.55 -0.94
N GLU A 10 -8.17 -16.08 -1.14
CA GLU A 10 -9.00 -16.73 -0.10
C GLU A 10 -8.29 -17.91 0.55
N ASN A 11 -7.46 -18.64 -0.20
CA ASN A 11 -6.76 -19.83 0.27
C ASN A 11 -5.24 -19.64 0.40
N THR A 12 -4.71 -18.44 0.18
CA THR A 12 -3.29 -18.15 0.17
C THR A 12 -2.96 -16.97 1.10
N VAL A 13 -3.06 -15.76 0.60
CA VAL A 13 -2.63 -14.52 1.29
C VAL A 13 -3.52 -14.19 2.48
N ILE A 14 -4.85 -14.34 2.37
CA ILE A 14 -5.79 -13.99 3.44
C ILE A 14 -5.59 -14.83 4.69
N PRO A 15 -5.49 -16.16 4.63
CA PRO A 15 -5.22 -16.99 5.82
C PRO A 15 -3.87 -16.67 6.48
N ASP A 16 -2.83 -16.32 5.69
CA ASP A 16 -1.54 -15.90 6.24
C ASP A 16 -1.64 -14.55 6.95
N LEU A 17 -2.40 -13.62 6.37
CA LEU A 17 -2.66 -12.31 6.97
C LEU A 17 -3.45 -12.44 8.28
N GLU A 18 -4.52 -13.22 8.29
CA GLU A 18 -5.32 -13.47 9.50
C GLU A 18 -4.48 -14.08 10.62
N ARG A 19 -3.65 -15.08 10.30
CA ARG A 19 -2.73 -15.68 11.29
C ARG A 19 -1.72 -14.66 11.82
N SER A 20 -1.17 -13.82 10.96
CA SER A 20 -0.21 -12.80 11.35
C SER A 20 -0.83 -11.77 12.30
N ILE A 21 -2.06 -11.34 12.02
CA ILE A 21 -2.81 -10.41 12.90
C ILE A 21 -3.10 -11.07 14.25
N LEU A 22 -3.59 -12.31 14.27
CA LEU A 22 -3.88 -13.04 15.52
C LEU A 22 -2.64 -13.28 16.36
N SER A 23 -1.46 -13.36 15.75
CA SER A 23 -0.18 -13.51 16.44
C SER A 23 0.43 -12.18 16.87
N GLY A 24 -0.19 -11.03 16.55
CA GLY A 24 0.35 -9.70 16.83
C GLY A 24 1.64 -9.38 16.08
N HIS A 25 1.87 -10.03 14.93
CA HIS A 25 3.10 -9.82 14.16
C HIS A 25 3.04 -8.56 13.32
N ASN A 26 4.16 -7.84 13.25
CA ASN A 26 4.39 -6.89 12.16
C ASN A 26 4.48 -7.66 10.84
N ILE A 27 3.96 -7.07 9.76
CA ILE A 27 3.71 -7.75 8.50
C ILE A 27 4.54 -7.12 7.38
N ASN A 28 5.17 -7.94 6.55
CA ASN A 28 5.74 -7.49 5.28
C ASN A 28 5.05 -8.21 4.12
N PHE A 29 4.32 -7.47 3.29
CA PHE A 29 3.81 -7.98 2.02
C PHE A 29 4.92 -7.94 0.97
N LEU A 30 5.35 -9.10 0.53
CA LEU A 30 6.36 -9.25 -0.52
C LEU A 30 5.73 -9.74 -1.81
N GLY A 31 5.90 -9.00 -2.88
CA GLY A 31 5.41 -9.39 -4.20
C GLY A 31 5.47 -8.25 -5.20
N LEU A 32 5.30 -8.58 -6.46
CA LEU A 32 5.42 -7.67 -7.58
C LEU A 32 4.34 -6.57 -7.55
N ARG A 33 4.50 -5.56 -8.40
CA ARG A 33 3.53 -4.45 -8.50
C ARG A 33 2.17 -4.92 -8.99
N GLY A 34 1.11 -4.26 -8.51
CA GLY A 34 -0.28 -4.59 -8.88
C GLY A 34 -0.84 -5.85 -8.28
N GLN A 35 -0.28 -6.32 -7.15
CA GLN A 35 -0.75 -7.48 -6.39
C GLN A 35 -1.54 -7.10 -5.12
N ALA A 36 -2.23 -5.98 -5.13
CA ALA A 36 -3.14 -5.49 -4.10
C ALA A 36 -2.54 -5.33 -2.67
N LYS A 37 -1.20 -5.29 -2.50
CA LYS A 37 -0.55 -5.16 -1.19
C LYS A 37 -1.10 -3.99 -0.36
N THR A 38 -1.11 -2.79 -0.93
CA THR A 38 -1.62 -1.59 -0.27
C THR A 38 -3.13 -1.65 0.01
N ARG A 39 -3.90 -2.30 -0.88
CA ARG A 39 -5.34 -2.49 -0.68
C ARG A 39 -5.63 -3.39 0.52
N LEU A 40 -4.89 -4.50 0.64
CA LEU A 40 -4.98 -5.38 1.81
C LEU A 40 -4.68 -4.61 3.10
N ALA A 41 -3.59 -3.84 3.11
CA ALA A 41 -3.21 -3.04 4.26
C ALA A 41 -4.30 -2.02 4.66
N ARG A 42 -4.92 -1.34 3.69
CA ARG A 42 -6.02 -0.40 3.95
C ARG A 42 -7.27 -1.07 4.49
N GLN A 43 -7.61 -2.26 4.01
CA GLN A 43 -8.79 -2.99 4.51
C GLN A 43 -8.61 -3.55 5.93
N MET A 44 -7.37 -3.62 6.45
CA MET A 44 -7.14 -3.97 7.85
C MET A 44 -7.80 -2.98 8.83
N VAL A 45 -8.07 -1.73 8.40
CA VAL A 45 -8.81 -0.74 9.19
C VAL A 45 -10.19 -1.24 9.60
N ASP A 46 -10.83 -2.06 8.76
CA ASP A 46 -12.15 -2.62 9.05
C ASP A 46 -12.15 -3.64 10.20
N LEU A 47 -10.97 -4.10 10.62
CA LEU A 47 -10.78 -4.98 11.75
C LEU A 47 -10.59 -4.23 13.08
N LEU A 48 -10.43 -2.91 13.04
CA LEU A 48 -10.28 -2.07 14.24
C LEU A 48 -11.64 -1.77 14.87
N ASP A 49 -11.62 -1.53 16.19
CA ASP A 49 -12.77 -0.96 16.89
C ASP A 49 -13.18 0.36 16.25
N GLU A 50 -14.47 0.57 16.07
CA GLU A 50 -15.01 1.74 15.37
C GLU A 50 -14.58 3.06 16.04
N TRP A 51 -14.61 3.10 17.39
CA TRP A 51 -14.20 4.24 18.19
C TRP A 51 -13.32 3.81 19.36
N VAL A 52 -12.27 4.56 19.60
CA VAL A 52 -11.43 4.37 20.81
C VAL A 52 -11.23 5.69 21.53
N PRO A 53 -11.23 5.72 22.89
CA PRO A 53 -10.99 6.93 23.65
C PRO A 53 -9.50 7.29 23.63
N ILE A 54 -9.21 8.59 23.55
CA ILE A 54 -7.88 9.17 23.73
C ILE A 54 -7.94 10.31 24.73
N ILE A 55 -6.80 10.63 25.35
CA ILE A 55 -6.71 11.85 26.17
C ILE A 55 -6.84 13.05 25.23
N LYS A 56 -7.70 13.99 25.58
CA LYS A 56 -7.92 15.22 24.79
C LYS A 56 -6.62 15.95 24.55
N ASP A 57 -6.42 16.42 23.31
CA ASP A 57 -5.21 17.10 22.85
C ASP A 57 -3.92 16.29 23.01
N SER A 58 -4.00 14.95 23.05
CA SER A 58 -2.83 14.09 22.96
C SER A 58 -2.26 14.08 21.55
N GLU A 59 -0.96 14.36 21.41
CA GLU A 59 -0.26 14.33 20.12
C GLU A 59 0.01 12.90 19.62
N ILE A 60 -0.12 11.89 20.52
CA ILE A 60 0.21 10.48 20.24
C ILE A 60 -0.91 9.51 20.63
N ASN A 61 -2.16 9.95 20.60
CA ASN A 61 -3.33 9.12 20.90
C ASN A 61 -3.21 8.37 22.24
N ASP A 62 -2.75 9.04 23.32
CA ASP A 62 -2.60 8.42 24.62
C ASP A 62 -3.89 7.77 25.08
N ASP A 63 -3.77 6.54 25.57
CA ASP A 63 -4.87 5.83 26.22
C ASP A 63 -5.18 6.50 27.58
N PRO A 64 -6.43 6.90 27.86
CA PRO A 64 -6.81 7.44 29.17
C PRO A 64 -6.53 6.49 30.34
N LEU A 65 -6.56 5.18 30.10
CA LEU A 65 -6.31 4.16 31.12
C LEU A 65 -4.82 3.80 31.26
N ASN A 66 -4.02 3.99 30.20
CA ASN A 66 -2.60 3.65 30.20
C ASN A 66 -1.78 4.62 29.33
N PRO A 67 -1.63 5.89 29.73
CA PRO A 67 -0.90 6.87 28.94
C PRO A 67 0.60 6.55 28.90
N ILE A 68 1.19 6.72 27.75
CA ILE A 68 2.62 6.51 27.54
C ILE A 68 3.42 7.82 27.60
N SER A 69 2.84 8.97 27.17
CA SER A 69 3.51 10.26 27.22
C SER A 69 3.64 10.84 28.62
N LYS A 70 4.66 11.64 28.87
CA LYS A 70 4.79 12.41 30.12
C LYS A 70 3.62 13.39 30.31
N LYS A 71 3.13 14.00 29.23
CA LYS A 71 1.98 14.90 29.25
C LYS A 71 0.73 14.16 29.71
N GLY A 72 0.44 13.01 29.12
CA GLY A 72 -0.70 12.17 29.49
C GLY A 72 -0.64 11.70 30.96
N LYS A 73 0.52 11.19 31.38
CA LYS A 73 0.75 10.77 32.78
C LYS A 73 0.53 11.91 33.78
N LYS A 74 1.02 13.12 33.48
CA LYS A 74 0.81 14.31 34.32
C LYS A 74 -0.67 14.71 34.38
N LEU A 75 -1.39 14.66 33.26
CA LEU A 75 -2.82 15.01 33.20
C LEU A 75 -3.66 14.04 34.04
N ILE A 76 -3.40 12.75 33.93
CA ILE A 76 -4.09 11.74 34.76
C ILE A 76 -3.74 11.93 36.23
N GLY A 77 -2.47 12.14 36.57
CA GLY A 77 -2.06 12.39 37.96
C GLY A 77 -2.71 13.61 38.60
N LYS A 78 -3.10 14.62 37.77
CA LYS A 78 -3.76 15.82 38.24
C LYS A 78 -5.28 15.68 38.33
N ASN A 79 -5.91 15.07 37.34
CA ASN A 79 -7.36 15.08 37.14
C ASN A 79 -8.03 13.75 37.52
N GLY A 80 -7.24 12.65 37.65
CA GLY A 80 -7.78 11.32 37.91
C GLY A 80 -8.87 10.94 36.92
N ASP A 81 -10.00 10.46 37.43
CA ASP A 81 -11.15 10.02 36.62
C ASP A 81 -11.90 11.19 35.92
N ASN A 82 -11.56 12.43 36.22
CA ASN A 82 -12.13 13.62 35.59
C ASN A 82 -11.30 14.14 34.39
N ILE A 83 -10.42 13.30 33.83
CA ILE A 83 -9.66 13.68 32.65
C ILE A 83 -10.59 13.85 31.46
N GLU A 84 -10.36 14.90 30.68
CA GLU A 84 -11.10 15.10 29.42
C GLU A 84 -10.60 14.12 28.37
N ILE A 85 -11.53 13.44 27.69
CA ILE A 85 -11.27 12.48 26.61
C ILE A 85 -11.88 12.93 25.30
N ASP A 86 -11.23 12.59 24.21
CA ASP A 86 -11.77 12.62 22.86
C ASP A 86 -11.91 11.20 22.33
N TRP A 87 -12.62 11.05 21.22
CA TRP A 87 -12.81 9.77 20.55
C TRP A 87 -12.24 9.85 19.14
N ILE A 88 -11.40 8.86 18.79
CA ILE A 88 -10.86 8.72 17.43
C ILE A 88 -11.56 7.58 16.70
N HIS A 89 -12.04 7.86 15.49
CA HIS A 89 -12.67 6.85 14.65
C HIS A 89 -11.63 5.98 13.94
N LYS A 90 -11.96 4.73 13.62
CA LYS A 90 -11.05 3.79 12.96
C LYS A 90 -10.46 4.32 11.65
N SER A 91 -11.19 5.15 10.88
CA SER A 91 -10.68 5.76 9.64
C SER A 91 -9.48 6.69 9.87
N ASP A 92 -9.39 7.28 11.06
CA ASP A 92 -8.30 8.19 11.43
C ASP A 92 -7.13 7.45 12.11
N ARG A 93 -7.26 6.13 12.24
CA ARG A 93 -6.25 5.22 12.80
C ARG A 93 -5.47 4.47 11.72
N PHE A 94 -5.33 5.08 10.55
CA PHE A 94 -4.56 4.54 9.43
C PHE A 94 -3.58 5.59 8.94
N TYR A 95 -2.31 5.27 9.00
CA TYR A 95 -1.20 6.11 8.54
C TYR A 95 -0.47 5.39 7.42
N GLU A 96 -0.21 6.08 6.33
CA GLU A 96 0.48 5.51 5.18
C GLU A 96 1.57 6.46 4.70
N LYS A 97 2.77 5.93 4.49
CA LYS A 97 3.90 6.65 3.93
C LYS A 97 4.58 5.82 2.85
N LEU A 98 4.92 6.45 1.74
CA LEU A 98 5.80 5.86 0.75
C LEU A 98 7.25 6.08 1.21
N ALA A 99 8.04 5.01 1.22
CA ALA A 99 9.47 5.09 1.48
C ALA A 99 10.16 5.66 0.24
N THR A 100 10.52 6.94 0.31
CA THR A 100 11.30 7.64 -0.73
C THR A 100 12.65 8.06 -0.17
N PRO A 101 13.69 8.24 -1.00
CA PRO A 101 15.03 8.60 -0.53
C PRO A 101 15.11 9.93 0.26
N ASP A 102 14.13 10.81 0.09
CA ASP A 102 14.03 12.10 0.78
C ASP A 102 13.36 12.01 2.17
N VAL A 103 12.74 10.87 2.51
CA VAL A 103 12.18 10.65 3.85
C VAL A 103 13.27 10.78 4.91
N THR A 104 12.96 11.51 5.96
CA THR A 104 13.90 11.75 7.06
C THR A 104 13.47 11.07 8.37
N VAL A 105 14.41 10.95 9.31
CA VAL A 105 14.10 10.48 10.68
C VAL A 105 13.10 11.44 11.35
N ALA A 106 13.21 12.74 11.09
CA ALA A 106 12.28 13.73 11.63
C ALA A 106 10.83 13.49 11.16
N ASP A 107 10.64 13.13 9.89
CA ASP A 107 9.31 12.85 9.34
C ASP A 107 8.67 11.63 10.00
N LEU A 108 9.44 10.57 10.21
CA LEU A 108 8.92 9.32 10.74
C LEU A 108 8.87 9.29 12.27
N ILE A 109 9.94 9.71 12.92
CA ILE A 109 10.08 9.57 14.38
C ILE A 109 9.83 10.91 15.07
N GLY A 110 10.43 11.96 14.56
CA GLY A 110 10.33 13.31 15.11
C GLY A 110 11.67 13.99 15.30
N ASP A 111 11.60 15.23 15.76
CA ASP A 111 12.75 16.05 16.05
C ASP A 111 12.46 16.95 17.27
N ILE A 112 13.52 17.59 17.81
CA ILE A 112 13.41 18.59 18.85
C ILE A 112 12.88 19.88 18.26
N ASP A 113 11.82 20.45 18.86
CA ASP A 113 11.31 21.77 18.53
C ASP A 113 12.05 22.85 19.35
N PRO A 114 12.98 23.61 18.72
CA PRO A 114 13.75 24.63 19.43
C PRO A 114 12.86 25.80 19.91
N ILE A 115 11.73 26.04 19.25
CA ILE A 115 10.78 27.09 19.63
C ILE A 115 10.04 26.68 20.90
N LYS A 116 9.54 25.44 20.96
CA LYS A 116 8.94 24.88 22.18
C LYS A 116 9.94 24.92 23.35
N ALA A 117 11.19 24.48 23.12
CA ALA A 117 12.23 24.48 24.13
C ALA A 117 12.50 25.89 24.71
N ALA A 118 12.66 26.88 23.84
CA ALA A 118 12.89 28.26 24.25
C ALA A 118 11.66 28.85 25.00
N THR A 119 10.45 28.64 24.47
CA THR A 119 9.22 29.19 25.04
C THR A 119 8.90 28.58 26.40
N MET A 120 9.10 27.29 26.54
CA MET A 120 8.82 26.54 27.78
C MET A 120 10.01 26.55 28.76
N LYS A 121 11.17 27.10 28.36
CA LYS A 121 12.44 27.08 29.12
C LYS A 121 12.85 25.68 29.58
N LEU A 122 12.66 24.69 28.70
CA LEU A 122 12.97 23.30 28.96
C LEU A 122 14.29 22.90 28.27
N SER A 123 14.93 21.88 28.83
CA SER A 123 16.09 21.23 28.20
C SER A 123 15.66 20.52 26.91
N TYR A 124 16.56 20.43 25.94
CA TYR A 124 16.35 19.62 24.72
C TYR A 124 16.13 18.12 25.00
N SER A 125 16.48 17.65 26.19
CA SER A 125 16.21 16.27 26.63
C SER A 125 14.82 16.07 27.24
N ASP A 126 13.99 17.12 27.33
CA ASP A 126 12.62 16.98 27.83
C ASP A 126 11.69 16.54 26.71
N GLU A 127 10.88 15.50 26.99
CA GLU A 127 9.90 14.98 26.05
C GLU A 127 8.91 16.03 25.52
N GLN A 128 8.62 17.05 26.33
CA GLN A 128 7.65 18.11 25.98
C GLN A 128 8.12 19.03 24.84
N VAL A 129 9.43 19.05 24.53
CA VAL A 129 9.98 19.84 23.41
C VAL A 129 10.05 19.04 22.11
N ILE A 130 9.60 17.79 22.12
CA ILE A 130 9.59 16.95 20.93
C ILE A 130 8.43 17.36 20.00
N HIS A 131 8.74 17.46 18.72
CA HIS A 131 7.77 17.40 17.63
C HIS A 131 7.73 15.97 17.13
N TYR A 132 6.64 15.27 17.42
CA TYR A 132 6.49 13.86 17.05
C TYR A 132 6.30 13.70 15.54
N GLY A 133 7.01 12.74 14.96
CA GLY A 133 6.83 12.29 13.59
C GLY A 133 5.58 11.41 13.41
N MET A 134 5.44 10.82 12.23
CA MET A 134 4.26 10.02 11.89
C MET A 134 4.11 8.77 12.76
N ILE A 135 5.21 8.11 13.11
CA ILE A 135 5.15 6.83 13.87
C ILE A 135 4.61 7.04 15.28
N PRO A 136 5.15 7.95 16.13
CA PRO A 136 4.55 8.17 17.44
C PRO A 136 3.10 8.64 17.39
N ARG A 137 2.72 9.43 16.37
CA ARG A 137 1.32 9.85 16.16
C ARG A 137 0.40 8.71 15.76
N ALA A 138 0.95 7.66 15.15
CA ALA A 138 0.21 6.45 14.78
C ALA A 138 0.04 5.47 15.95
N ASN A 139 0.35 5.87 17.20
CA ASN A 139 0.07 5.03 18.35
C ASN A 139 -1.40 4.58 18.38
N ARG A 140 -1.64 3.32 18.71
CA ARG A 140 -2.95 2.64 18.69
C ARG A 140 -3.59 2.57 17.30
N SER A 141 -2.77 2.49 16.24
CA SER A 141 -3.20 2.57 14.85
C SER A 141 -2.42 1.59 13.97
N ILE A 142 -2.78 1.53 12.70
CA ILE A 142 -2.03 0.82 11.67
C ILE A 142 -1.10 1.82 10.99
N PHE A 143 0.18 1.47 10.89
CA PHE A 143 1.18 2.26 10.16
C PHE A 143 1.72 1.47 8.97
N VAL A 144 1.46 1.96 7.77
CA VAL A 144 1.89 1.33 6.51
C VAL A 144 3.09 2.09 5.95
N LEU A 145 4.18 1.38 5.70
CA LEU A 145 5.35 1.90 5.00
C LEU A 145 5.51 1.14 3.68
N ASN A 146 5.13 1.80 2.60
CA ASN A 146 5.21 1.23 1.26
C ASN A 146 6.63 1.33 0.70
N GLU A 147 7.04 0.28 -0.01
CA GLU A 147 8.33 0.15 -0.71
C GLU A 147 9.53 0.31 0.26
N LEU A 148 9.47 -0.43 1.35
CA LEU A 148 10.46 -0.40 2.44
C LEU A 148 11.94 -0.44 1.96
N PRO A 149 12.33 -1.20 0.91
CA PRO A 149 13.71 -1.20 0.41
C PRO A 149 14.23 0.16 -0.06
N ASP A 150 13.35 1.08 -0.47
CA ASP A 150 13.75 2.44 -0.91
C ASP A 150 14.13 3.35 0.26
N LEU A 151 13.79 2.96 1.49
CA LEU A 151 14.14 3.73 2.69
C LEU A 151 15.63 3.62 2.99
N GLN A 152 16.27 4.73 3.26
CA GLN A 152 17.70 4.76 3.62
C GLN A 152 18.00 3.82 4.80
N ALA A 153 19.09 3.06 4.72
CA ALA A 153 19.48 2.08 5.75
C ALA A 153 19.55 2.66 7.17
N ARG A 154 20.02 3.90 7.33
CA ARG A 154 20.07 4.58 8.64
C ARG A 154 18.69 4.78 9.27
N ILE A 155 17.65 4.96 8.43
CA ILE A 155 16.27 5.15 8.91
C ILE A 155 15.67 3.79 9.25
N GLN A 156 15.95 2.77 8.43
CA GLN A 156 15.56 1.40 8.74
C GLN A 156 16.13 0.94 10.11
N VAL A 157 17.36 1.35 10.45
CA VAL A 157 17.96 1.08 11.78
C VAL A 157 17.14 1.72 12.91
N SER A 158 16.60 2.91 12.69
CA SER A 158 15.75 3.55 13.70
C SER A 158 14.41 2.83 13.90
N LEU A 159 13.90 2.17 12.85
CA LEU A 159 12.66 1.39 12.94
C LEU A 159 12.82 0.13 13.79
N PHE A 160 13.94 -0.59 13.70
CA PHE A 160 14.06 -1.81 14.50
C PHE A 160 14.18 -1.51 16.00
N SER A 161 14.76 -0.39 16.41
CA SER A 161 14.77 0.04 17.81
C SER A 161 13.34 0.27 18.35
N ILE A 162 12.46 0.80 17.51
CA ILE A 162 11.04 0.97 17.86
C ILE A 162 10.31 -0.37 17.96
N LEU A 163 10.58 -1.29 17.01
CA LEU A 163 9.89 -2.58 16.93
C LEU A 163 10.26 -3.56 18.07
N GLU A 164 11.47 -3.47 18.61
CA GLU A 164 11.97 -4.43 19.60
C GLU A 164 12.25 -3.80 20.96
N GLU A 165 12.90 -2.64 20.97
CA GLU A 165 13.37 -2.01 22.21
C GLU A 165 12.32 -1.08 22.81
N GLU A 166 11.22 -0.79 22.11
CA GLU A 166 10.21 0.21 22.48
C GLU A 166 10.84 1.59 22.77
N GLU A 167 11.96 1.89 22.10
CA GLU A 167 12.72 3.13 22.28
C GLU A 167 12.68 3.97 21.01
N ILE A 168 12.39 5.25 21.20
CA ILE A 168 12.53 6.27 20.16
C ILE A 168 13.83 7.05 20.43
N GLN A 169 14.72 7.09 19.46
CA GLN A 169 15.94 7.90 19.54
C GLN A 169 15.81 9.18 18.72
N ILE A 170 15.85 10.33 19.40
CA ILE A 170 15.78 11.66 18.79
C ILE A 170 17.05 12.43 19.15
N ARG A 171 17.86 12.83 18.16
CA ARG A 171 19.13 13.55 18.36
C ARG A 171 20.03 13.00 19.47
N GLY A 172 20.11 11.68 19.57
CA GLY A 172 20.93 11.01 20.60
C GLY A 172 20.24 10.82 21.96
N PHE A 173 19.06 11.38 22.17
CA PHE A 173 18.25 11.09 23.35
C PHE A 173 17.40 9.84 23.12
N LYS A 174 17.50 8.90 24.03
CA LYS A 174 16.65 7.72 24.07
C LYS A 174 15.42 8.00 24.93
N LEU A 175 14.26 7.81 24.33
CA LEU A 175 12.97 7.92 25.00
C LEU A 175 12.26 6.59 24.91
N ARG A 176 12.05 5.95 26.05
CA ARG A 176 11.26 4.73 26.11
C ARG A 176 9.78 5.08 25.94
N MET A 177 9.21 4.61 24.84
CA MET A 177 7.83 4.87 24.49
C MET A 177 7.23 3.60 23.86
N PRO A 178 6.54 2.78 24.64
CA PRO A 178 5.95 1.53 24.18
C PRO A 178 4.73 1.83 23.31
N LEU A 179 4.97 2.06 22.03
CA LEU A 179 3.93 2.36 21.05
C LEU A 179 3.15 1.09 20.70
N ASP A 180 1.84 1.18 20.73
CA ASP A 180 0.92 0.16 20.24
C ASP A 180 0.59 0.42 18.77
N ILE A 181 1.39 -0.13 17.86
CA ILE A 181 1.26 0.08 16.42
C ILE A 181 1.31 -1.25 15.70
N GLN A 182 0.33 -1.50 14.83
CA GLN A 182 0.41 -2.56 13.83
C GLN A 182 1.20 -2.05 12.62
N PHE A 183 2.47 -2.44 12.52
CA PHE A 183 3.27 -2.12 11.34
C PHE A 183 2.97 -3.05 10.18
N VAL A 184 2.80 -2.44 9.00
CA VAL A 184 2.65 -3.13 7.72
C VAL A 184 3.65 -2.55 6.74
N PHE A 185 4.52 -3.38 6.21
CA PHE A 185 5.50 -3.02 5.20
C PHE A 185 5.10 -3.62 3.85
N THR A 186 5.47 -2.95 2.78
CA THR A 186 5.41 -3.55 1.45
C THR A 186 6.78 -3.51 0.78
N ALA A 187 7.09 -4.54 -0.01
CA ALA A 187 8.31 -4.63 -0.78
C ALA A 187 8.05 -5.35 -2.10
N ASN A 188 8.81 -4.98 -3.13
CA ASN A 188 8.90 -5.74 -4.36
C ASN A 188 10.21 -6.55 -4.38
N PRO A 189 10.20 -7.79 -4.87
CA PRO A 189 11.42 -8.60 -4.95
C PRO A 189 12.55 -7.95 -5.76
N GLU A 190 12.22 -7.22 -6.82
CA GLU A 190 13.20 -6.51 -7.67
C GLU A 190 13.86 -5.31 -6.97
N ASP A 191 13.19 -4.68 -6.02
CA ASP A 191 13.75 -3.54 -5.28
C ASP A 191 14.96 -3.95 -4.45
N TYR A 192 15.05 -5.25 -4.05
CA TYR A 192 16.21 -5.79 -3.34
C TYR A 192 17.51 -5.82 -4.16
N THR A 193 17.42 -5.69 -5.47
CA THR A 193 18.59 -5.76 -6.37
C THR A 193 19.00 -4.41 -6.94
N ASN A 194 18.04 -3.48 -7.14
CA ASN A 194 18.26 -2.27 -7.92
C ASN A 194 18.19 -0.97 -7.12
N ARG A 195 17.39 -0.92 -6.05
CA ARG A 195 17.11 0.34 -5.32
C ARG A 195 17.55 0.32 -3.87
N GLY A 196 17.73 -0.84 -3.29
CA GLY A 196 18.10 -0.99 -1.90
C GLY A 196 17.78 -2.39 -1.36
N SER A 197 17.96 -2.57 -0.08
CA SER A 197 17.61 -3.81 0.60
C SER A 197 17.03 -3.51 1.97
N ILE A 198 16.18 -4.39 2.47
CA ILE A 198 15.82 -4.35 3.89
C ILE A 198 17.03 -4.83 4.68
N VAL A 199 17.52 -4.00 5.59
CA VAL A 199 18.66 -4.38 6.43
C VAL A 199 18.31 -5.63 7.25
N THR A 200 19.25 -6.56 7.36
CA THR A 200 19.02 -7.87 8.01
C THR A 200 18.41 -7.75 9.41
N PRO A 201 18.86 -6.85 10.28
CA PRO A 201 18.26 -6.71 11.61
C PRO A 201 16.78 -6.29 11.58
N LEU A 202 16.36 -5.47 10.61
CA LEU A 202 14.95 -5.08 10.47
C LEU A 202 14.13 -6.26 9.95
N LYS A 203 14.66 -6.97 8.94
CA LYS A 203 13.97 -8.13 8.37
C LYS A 203 13.70 -9.23 9.41
N ASP A 204 14.64 -9.46 10.31
CA ASP A 204 14.52 -10.44 11.41
C ASP A 204 13.43 -10.07 12.42
N ARG A 205 13.12 -8.77 12.57
CA ARG A 205 12.12 -8.24 13.51
C ARG A 205 10.72 -8.12 12.93
N ILE A 206 10.58 -8.30 11.62
CA ILE A 206 9.26 -8.39 10.98
C ILE A 206 8.76 -9.82 11.15
N GLY A 207 7.76 -10.01 12.02
CA GLY A 207 7.31 -11.33 12.45
C GLY A 207 6.71 -12.19 11.34
N SER A 208 6.09 -11.57 10.30
CA SER A 208 5.47 -12.30 9.20
C SER A 208 5.80 -11.68 7.84
N GLN A 209 6.28 -12.52 6.91
CA GLN A 209 6.42 -12.15 5.51
C GLN A 209 5.37 -12.90 4.69
N ILE A 210 4.45 -12.17 4.06
CA ILE A 210 3.37 -12.72 3.27
C ILE A 210 3.66 -12.51 1.79
N ILE A 211 3.75 -13.60 1.04
CA ILE A 211 4.03 -13.55 -0.39
C ILE A 211 2.73 -13.38 -1.15
N THR A 212 2.61 -12.28 -1.91
CA THR A 212 1.49 -12.04 -2.80
C THR A 212 1.77 -12.58 -4.20
N HIS A 213 0.73 -12.79 -4.99
CA HIS A 213 0.84 -13.34 -6.33
C HIS A 213 -0.19 -12.71 -7.29
N TYR A 214 -0.01 -12.92 -8.58
CA TYR A 214 -1.01 -12.53 -9.57
C TYR A 214 -2.20 -13.49 -9.60
N PRO A 215 -3.34 -13.10 -10.18
CA PRO A 215 -4.48 -14.00 -10.39
C PRO A 215 -4.04 -15.29 -11.08
N LEU A 216 -4.44 -16.43 -10.50
CA LEU A 216 -4.04 -17.75 -10.99
C LEU A 216 -4.93 -18.27 -12.15
N SER A 217 -6.03 -17.59 -12.44
CA SER A 217 -6.92 -17.94 -13.53
C SER A 217 -7.52 -16.71 -14.21
N ARG A 218 -7.90 -16.88 -15.48
CA ARG A 218 -8.62 -15.83 -16.25
C ARG A 218 -9.89 -15.37 -15.54
N LYS A 219 -10.64 -16.32 -14.95
CA LYS A 219 -11.86 -16.01 -14.21
C LYS A 219 -11.61 -15.01 -13.08
N ILE A 220 -10.57 -15.25 -12.26
CA ILE A 220 -10.21 -14.35 -11.16
C ILE A 220 -9.73 -13.00 -11.72
N GLY A 221 -8.87 -13.00 -12.74
CA GLY A 221 -8.41 -11.79 -13.40
C GLY A 221 -9.58 -10.93 -13.90
N ARG A 222 -10.52 -11.56 -14.60
CA ARG A 222 -11.72 -10.91 -15.11
C ARG A 222 -12.60 -10.29 -13.99
N MET A 223 -12.80 -10.99 -12.88
CA MET A 223 -13.54 -10.44 -11.73
C MET A 223 -12.85 -9.18 -11.18
N ILE A 224 -11.53 -9.19 -11.11
CA ILE A 224 -10.73 -8.03 -10.66
C ILE A 224 -10.86 -6.88 -11.67
N THR A 225 -10.71 -7.16 -12.96
CA THR A 225 -10.77 -6.16 -14.02
C THR A 225 -12.14 -5.49 -14.09
N GLU A 226 -13.22 -6.27 -14.02
CA GLU A 226 -14.59 -5.75 -14.02
C GLU A 226 -14.89 -4.91 -12.76
N GLN A 227 -14.36 -5.31 -11.59
CA GLN A 227 -14.53 -4.55 -10.35
C GLN A 227 -13.76 -3.23 -10.33
N GLU A 228 -12.55 -3.21 -10.88
CA GLU A 228 -11.63 -2.08 -10.76
C GLU A 228 -11.70 -1.10 -11.94
N SER A 229 -12.31 -1.51 -13.05
CA SER A 229 -12.47 -0.63 -14.23
C SER A 229 -13.42 0.52 -13.95
N LYS A 230 -13.03 1.71 -14.40
CA LYS A 230 -13.81 2.94 -14.25
C LYS A 230 -14.50 3.27 -15.57
N ILE A 231 -15.67 2.71 -15.77
CA ILE A 231 -16.47 2.90 -16.97
C ILE A 231 -17.80 3.52 -16.55
N ASP A 232 -18.15 4.64 -17.16
CA ASP A 232 -19.42 5.31 -16.91
C ASP A 232 -20.61 4.42 -17.31
N GLU A 233 -21.68 4.42 -16.54
CA GLU A 233 -22.88 3.59 -16.78
C GLU A 233 -23.45 3.84 -18.18
N GLU A 234 -23.49 5.09 -18.66
CA GLU A 234 -23.96 5.44 -20.00
C GLU A 234 -23.14 4.76 -21.11
N ILE A 235 -21.83 4.61 -20.90
CA ILE A 235 -20.93 3.92 -21.86
C ILE A 235 -21.20 2.42 -21.79
N PHE A 236 -21.36 1.89 -20.60
CA PHE A 236 -21.62 0.47 -20.38
C PHE A 236 -22.93 0.03 -21.04
N ASP A 237 -23.97 0.87 -21.01
CA ASP A 237 -25.27 0.62 -21.65
C ASP A 237 -25.21 0.73 -23.19
N SER A 238 -24.25 1.48 -23.71
CA SER A 238 -24.11 1.70 -25.17
C SER A 238 -23.13 0.75 -25.85
N VAL A 239 -22.22 0.12 -25.11
CA VAL A 239 -21.18 -0.77 -25.65
C VAL A 239 -21.27 -2.17 -25.05
N TYR A 240 -21.79 -3.11 -25.82
CA TYR A 240 -21.80 -4.53 -25.41
C TYR A 240 -20.40 -5.15 -25.49
N VAL A 241 -19.92 -5.75 -24.40
CA VAL A 241 -18.64 -6.45 -24.36
C VAL A 241 -18.91 -7.96 -24.27
N PRO A 242 -18.66 -8.73 -25.34
CA PRO A 242 -18.80 -10.18 -25.31
C PRO A 242 -17.88 -10.83 -24.28
N ASP A 243 -18.30 -11.92 -23.66
CA ASP A 243 -17.49 -12.66 -22.67
C ASP A 243 -16.13 -13.08 -23.23
N ILE A 244 -16.10 -13.49 -24.50
CA ILE A 244 -14.83 -13.84 -25.17
C ILE A 244 -13.85 -12.66 -25.21
N ALA A 245 -14.34 -11.44 -25.41
CA ALA A 245 -13.46 -10.24 -25.41
C ALA A 245 -12.86 -9.97 -24.02
N LYS A 246 -13.65 -10.16 -22.96
CA LYS A 246 -13.15 -10.07 -21.58
C LYS A 246 -12.10 -11.13 -21.28
N ASP A 247 -12.33 -12.37 -21.73
CA ASP A 247 -11.37 -13.47 -21.57
C ASP A 247 -10.08 -13.24 -22.36
N LEU A 248 -10.17 -12.62 -23.55
CA LEU A 248 -8.98 -12.27 -24.37
C LEU A 248 -8.12 -11.20 -23.70
N VAL A 249 -8.72 -10.18 -23.07
CA VAL A 249 -7.96 -9.17 -22.31
C VAL A 249 -7.13 -9.85 -21.21
N GLU A 250 -7.73 -10.77 -20.47
CA GLU A 250 -6.99 -11.51 -19.42
C GLU A 250 -5.96 -12.48 -20.00
N GLN A 251 -6.25 -13.09 -21.13
CA GLN A 251 -5.27 -13.96 -21.81
C GLN A 251 -4.04 -13.18 -22.25
N ILE A 252 -4.22 -12.00 -22.83
CA ILE A 252 -3.10 -11.11 -23.20
C ILE A 252 -2.23 -10.80 -21.99
N ASN A 253 -2.84 -10.50 -20.83
CA ASN A 253 -2.09 -10.25 -19.61
C ASN A 253 -1.32 -11.51 -19.11
N LEU A 254 -1.94 -12.68 -19.19
CA LEU A 254 -1.29 -13.93 -18.81
C LEU A 254 -0.12 -14.27 -19.75
N GLU A 255 -0.27 -14.08 -21.05
CA GLU A 255 0.79 -14.32 -22.05
C GLU A 255 1.91 -13.28 -21.89
N SER A 256 1.59 -12.01 -21.61
CA SER A 256 2.61 -10.99 -21.34
C SER A 256 3.55 -11.41 -20.17
N ARG A 257 3.00 -12.05 -19.15
CA ARG A 257 3.80 -12.55 -18.01
C ARG A 257 4.69 -13.75 -18.34
N LYS A 258 4.46 -14.42 -19.44
CA LYS A 258 5.24 -15.59 -19.90
C LYS A 258 6.15 -15.26 -21.07
N SER A 259 5.96 -14.11 -21.68
CA SER A 259 6.70 -13.69 -22.87
C SER A 259 8.20 -13.57 -22.56
N GLU A 260 9.03 -14.09 -23.43
CA GLU A 260 10.50 -13.97 -23.36
C GLU A 260 10.98 -12.54 -23.62
N TYR A 261 10.16 -11.70 -24.24
CA TYR A 261 10.47 -10.30 -24.52
C TYR A 261 10.17 -9.36 -23.34
N VAL A 262 9.45 -9.86 -22.31
CA VAL A 262 9.02 -9.07 -21.16
C VAL A 262 9.85 -9.46 -19.92
N ASP A 263 10.35 -8.46 -19.20
CA ASP A 263 11.07 -8.71 -17.97
C ASP A 263 10.14 -9.26 -16.88
N GLN A 264 10.32 -10.54 -16.62
CA GLN A 264 9.52 -11.26 -15.62
C GLN A 264 9.80 -10.83 -14.19
N LYS A 265 10.99 -10.24 -13.92
CA LYS A 265 11.35 -9.75 -12.59
C LYS A 265 10.52 -8.51 -12.23
N SER A 266 10.32 -7.62 -13.19
CA SER A 266 9.45 -6.44 -13.03
C SER A 266 7.96 -6.82 -12.95
N GLY A 267 7.59 -7.93 -13.54
CA GLY A 267 6.23 -8.45 -13.60
C GLY A 267 5.26 -7.57 -14.39
N VAL A 268 4.12 -8.15 -14.75
CA VAL A 268 3.04 -7.42 -15.45
C VAL A 268 1.87 -7.21 -14.53
N SER A 269 1.65 -5.97 -14.16
CA SER A 269 0.61 -5.56 -13.19
C SER A 269 -0.80 -5.91 -13.67
N ALA A 270 -1.68 -6.29 -12.76
CA ALA A 270 -3.13 -6.41 -13.03
C ALA A 270 -3.75 -5.10 -13.57
N ARG A 271 -3.10 -3.94 -13.34
CA ARG A 271 -3.52 -2.67 -13.94
C ARG A 271 -3.46 -2.68 -15.47
N MET A 272 -2.67 -3.58 -16.08
CA MET A 272 -2.66 -3.72 -17.54
C MET A 272 -4.02 -4.21 -18.06
N SER A 273 -4.60 -5.26 -17.47
CA SER A 273 -5.94 -5.74 -17.84
C SER A 273 -6.99 -4.65 -17.65
N ILE A 274 -6.95 -3.95 -16.52
CA ILE A 274 -7.92 -2.89 -16.19
C ILE A 274 -7.87 -1.78 -17.25
N THR A 275 -6.68 -1.22 -17.53
CA THR A 275 -6.54 -0.15 -18.53
C THR A 275 -6.76 -0.63 -19.95
N ALA A 276 -6.42 -1.89 -20.27
CA ALA A 276 -6.71 -2.49 -21.57
C ALA A 276 -8.22 -2.66 -21.77
N TYR A 277 -8.94 -3.10 -20.74
CA TYR A 277 -10.39 -3.25 -20.79
C TYR A 277 -11.10 -1.89 -20.99
N GLU A 278 -10.68 -0.85 -20.26
CA GLU A 278 -11.17 0.52 -20.42
C GLU A 278 -10.91 1.05 -21.83
N ASN A 279 -9.69 0.87 -22.37
CA ASN A 279 -9.33 1.29 -23.73
C ASN A 279 -10.06 0.51 -24.81
N LEU A 280 -10.32 -0.77 -24.60
CA LEU A 280 -11.07 -1.62 -25.53
C LEU A 280 -12.50 -1.09 -25.70
N ILE A 281 -13.17 -0.76 -24.59
CA ILE A 281 -14.52 -0.20 -24.58
C ILE A 281 -14.53 1.18 -25.22
N SER A 282 -13.58 2.03 -24.86
CA SER A 282 -13.45 3.38 -25.43
C SER A 282 -13.16 3.35 -26.94
N THR A 283 -12.43 2.35 -27.42
CA THR A 283 -12.17 2.17 -28.86
C THR A 283 -13.46 1.80 -29.61
N ALA A 284 -14.26 0.88 -29.05
CA ALA A 284 -15.56 0.53 -29.62
C ALA A 284 -16.53 1.73 -29.62
N GLN A 285 -16.57 2.48 -28.50
CA GLN A 285 -17.35 3.70 -28.38
C GLN A 285 -16.94 4.76 -29.42
N ARG A 286 -15.62 5.02 -29.57
CA ARG A 286 -15.10 5.94 -30.56
C ARG A 286 -15.55 5.55 -31.99
N ARG A 287 -15.50 4.25 -32.29
CA ARG A 287 -15.98 3.73 -33.59
C ARG A 287 -17.49 3.99 -33.79
N ALA A 288 -18.31 3.74 -32.76
CA ALA A 288 -19.74 4.01 -32.77
C ALA A 288 -20.04 5.51 -33.02
N LEU A 289 -19.34 6.39 -32.32
CA LEU A 289 -19.49 7.85 -32.47
C LEU A 289 -19.15 8.32 -33.90
N ILE A 290 -18.07 7.81 -34.49
CA ILE A 290 -17.68 8.12 -35.87
C ILE A 290 -18.76 7.67 -36.83
N ASN A 291 -19.32 6.48 -36.62
CA ASN A 291 -20.36 5.90 -37.49
C ASN A 291 -21.78 6.41 -37.14
N LYS A 292 -21.92 7.26 -36.13
CA LYS A 292 -23.23 7.74 -35.61
C LYS A 292 -24.15 6.61 -35.17
N GLU A 293 -23.57 5.52 -34.64
CA GLU A 293 -24.31 4.39 -34.04
C GLU A 293 -24.68 4.74 -32.60
N LYS A 294 -25.89 4.39 -32.17
CA LYS A 294 -26.34 4.61 -30.80
C LYS A 294 -25.81 3.52 -29.84
N THR A 295 -25.66 2.30 -30.33
CA THR A 295 -25.16 1.15 -29.58
C THR A 295 -24.18 0.40 -30.46
N THR A 296 -23.20 -0.26 -29.83
CA THR A 296 -22.22 -1.07 -30.53
C THR A 296 -21.79 -2.26 -29.72
N THR A 297 -21.00 -3.13 -30.34
CA THR A 297 -20.33 -4.25 -29.64
C THR A 297 -18.83 -4.16 -29.88
N VAL A 298 -18.05 -4.60 -28.91
CA VAL A 298 -16.59 -4.76 -29.08
C VAL A 298 -16.30 -5.77 -30.19
N ARG A 299 -15.36 -5.45 -31.08
CA ARG A 299 -14.90 -6.26 -32.20
C ARG A 299 -13.42 -6.59 -32.04
N LEU A 300 -12.93 -7.62 -32.74
CA LEU A 300 -11.50 -7.98 -32.71
C LEU A 300 -10.59 -6.81 -33.15
N THR A 301 -11.04 -6.01 -34.11
CA THR A 301 -10.28 -4.81 -34.56
C THR A 301 -10.12 -3.75 -33.46
N ASP A 302 -11.00 -3.72 -32.48
CA ASP A 302 -10.92 -2.76 -31.37
C ASP A 302 -9.76 -3.08 -30.41
N PHE A 303 -9.24 -4.33 -30.43
CA PHE A 303 -8.06 -4.72 -29.64
C PHE A 303 -6.79 -3.96 -30.04
N LEU A 304 -6.69 -3.45 -31.25
CA LEU A 304 -5.57 -2.57 -31.63
C LEU A 304 -5.53 -1.29 -30.78
N GLY A 305 -6.67 -0.88 -30.21
CA GLY A 305 -6.75 0.28 -29.32
C GLY A 305 -6.17 0.04 -27.92
N ILE A 306 -5.85 -1.21 -27.54
CA ILE A 306 -5.26 -1.50 -26.22
C ILE A 306 -3.72 -1.44 -26.21
N ILE A 307 -3.07 -1.30 -27.37
CA ILE A 307 -1.60 -1.23 -27.48
C ILE A 307 -0.98 -0.22 -26.49
N PRO A 308 -1.50 1.02 -26.36
CA PRO A 308 -0.95 1.98 -25.40
C PRO A 308 -1.03 1.50 -23.93
N SER A 309 -2.04 0.68 -23.61
CA SER A 309 -2.18 0.12 -22.26
C SER A 309 -1.13 -0.97 -21.97
N ILE A 310 -0.76 -1.73 -23.00
CA ILE A 310 0.28 -2.77 -22.91
C ILE A 310 1.64 -2.08 -22.79
N ASN A 311 2.00 -1.20 -23.74
CA ASN A 311 3.28 -0.50 -23.78
C ASN A 311 3.60 0.22 -22.46
N GLY A 312 2.61 0.82 -21.82
CA GLY A 312 2.80 1.54 -20.56
C GLY A 312 2.91 0.65 -19.30
N LYS A 313 2.81 -0.67 -19.43
CA LYS A 313 2.73 -1.59 -18.29
C LYS A 313 3.69 -2.78 -18.34
N ILE A 314 4.32 -3.01 -19.51
CA ILE A 314 5.37 -4.01 -19.68
C ILE A 314 6.75 -3.32 -19.61
N GLU A 315 7.72 -3.99 -19.06
CA GLU A 315 9.14 -3.68 -19.18
C GLU A 315 9.77 -4.74 -20.06
N LEU A 316 10.54 -4.31 -21.05
CA LEU A 316 11.11 -5.20 -22.04
C LEU A 316 12.53 -5.63 -21.62
N VAL A 317 12.90 -6.86 -21.95
CA VAL A 317 14.30 -7.27 -21.93
C VAL A 317 14.99 -6.71 -23.17
N TYR A 318 16.33 -6.81 -23.25
CA TYR A 318 17.12 -6.23 -24.33
C TYR A 318 16.64 -6.65 -25.74
N GLU A 319 16.31 -7.91 -25.93
CA GLU A 319 15.76 -8.44 -27.18
C GLU A 319 14.43 -7.81 -27.54
N GLY A 320 13.58 -7.60 -26.53
CA GLY A 320 12.29 -6.91 -26.69
C GLY A 320 12.45 -5.43 -27.02
N GLU A 321 13.45 -4.75 -26.46
CA GLU A 321 13.77 -3.35 -26.78
C GLU A 321 14.20 -3.18 -28.24
N GLN A 322 14.92 -4.15 -28.80
CA GLN A 322 15.32 -4.15 -30.22
C GLN A 322 14.14 -4.27 -31.16
N GLU A 323 13.13 -5.09 -30.82
CA GLU A 323 11.90 -5.24 -31.62
C GLU A 323 10.98 -4.02 -31.46
N GLY A 324 10.99 -3.38 -30.31
CA GLY A 324 10.17 -2.24 -29.96
C GLY A 324 8.83 -2.62 -29.31
N ALA A 325 8.41 -1.77 -28.37
CA ALA A 325 7.24 -2.03 -27.52
C ALA A 325 5.93 -2.21 -28.32
N ASP A 326 5.73 -1.44 -29.39
CA ASP A 326 4.55 -1.57 -30.24
C ASP A 326 4.50 -2.93 -30.94
N GLN A 327 5.63 -3.43 -31.45
CA GLN A 327 5.71 -4.71 -32.12
C GLN A 327 5.45 -5.87 -31.15
N ILE A 328 6.03 -5.79 -29.95
CA ILE A 328 5.79 -6.80 -28.90
C ILE A 328 4.31 -6.76 -28.47
N SER A 329 3.72 -5.58 -28.28
CA SER A 329 2.30 -5.47 -27.94
C SER A 329 1.41 -6.04 -29.04
N PHE A 330 1.77 -5.84 -30.29
CA PHE A 330 1.06 -6.43 -31.43
C PHE A 330 1.17 -7.96 -31.45
N LEU A 331 2.36 -8.49 -31.15
CA LEU A 331 2.56 -9.95 -31.03
C LEU A 331 1.75 -10.57 -29.90
N LEU A 332 1.59 -9.86 -28.77
CA LEU A 332 0.79 -10.32 -27.63
C LEU A 332 -0.72 -10.33 -27.90
N ILE A 333 -1.19 -9.51 -28.83
CA ILE A 333 -2.59 -9.43 -29.22
C ILE A 333 -2.95 -10.51 -30.26
N ASN A 334 -2.01 -10.90 -31.14
CA ASN A 334 -2.21 -11.89 -32.18
C ASN A 334 -2.01 -13.33 -31.72
#